data_e6ace0c6a74fa35e4535727446226c0d
#
_entry.id   e6ace0c6a74fa35e4535727446226c0d
#
_cell.length_a   1.000
_cell.length_b   1.000
_cell.length_c   1.000
_cell.angle_alpha   90.00
_cell.angle_beta   90.00
_cell.angle_gamma   90.00
#
_symmetry.space_group_name_H-M   'P 1'
#
loop_
_entity.id
_entity.type
_entity.pdbx_description
1 polymer ?
#
loop_
_entity_poly.entity_id
_entity_poly.type
_entity_poly.pdbx_seq_one_letter_code
_entity_poly.pdbx_strand_id
1 'polypeptide(L)'
;MHVHVVPNRGSPPTVLLRESYREGSKVGKRTLANLSGLSAAQIDAIRAALRGDALQPAGQAFEITASRAHGHVQAVASCMQRLGLGSVIAAKSCRERDLVMAMVAARILAPSPKLATTRWWHTTTLAEDFDVADADEDDLYAAMDWLLARQGVIEKKLAARHLSAGGLVLYDLSSSYFEGTTCPLGKLGYSRDGKRGLLQVNYGLLTDSLGCPVAVSVHEGNVTDGQTLIPAVQKVREDFGIEQLVLVGDRGMISSKAIDKLREIDGIAWVTALKHVSIRALVEQGYLQLGLFDERNLLELTSPDYPGERLVACRNPELAKLRAHKRIELLAATELDLEKIAARVGAGKLAGSAKIGVSVGKVIDKHKMSKHFDLVIGDHALSFSRKPDSIATEAALDGIYIIRTSVPSAQMDAPQCVRNYKSLANVERAFRSLKTMDLKVRPIHHHTADRVRAHIFLCMLAYYVEWHLREAWRELMFADIDQQAKATRDPVAPAQRSDAALAKVQHRTLDDGTPVHSFATFIAELATVVRNTCRTPRADPTAPPFAVITTPNAIQQRALDLLQQIRM
;
A
#
# COMPACT_ATOMS: atom_id res chain seq x y z
N MET A 1 -24.86 20.07 60.27
CA MET A 1 -23.88 21.11 59.93
C MET A 1 -24.08 21.52 58.48
N HIS A 2 -23.82 22.81 58.13
CA HIS A 2 -23.91 23.32 56.75
C HIS A 2 -22.97 24.53 56.56
N VAL A 3 -22.53 24.75 55.30
CA VAL A 3 -21.73 25.91 54.92
C VAL A 3 -22.70 27.07 54.61
N HIS A 4 -22.53 28.18 55.29
CA HIS A 4 -23.36 29.38 55.14
C HIS A 4 -22.51 30.54 54.63
N VAL A 5 -22.96 31.22 53.59
CA VAL A 5 -22.29 32.38 53.02
C VAL A 5 -23.02 33.66 53.49
N VAL A 6 -22.28 34.54 54.13
CA VAL A 6 -22.80 35.84 54.63
C VAL A 6 -22.27 36.96 53.72
N PRO A 7 -23.14 37.67 53.01
CA PRO A 7 -22.71 38.77 52.16
C PRO A 7 -22.22 39.91 53.00
N ASN A 8 -21.10 40.54 52.61
CA ASN A 8 -20.55 41.72 53.26
C ASN A 8 -20.71 42.97 52.34
N ARG A 9 -20.92 44.14 52.92
CA ARG A 9 -20.92 45.36 52.13
C ARG A 9 -19.48 45.86 51.93
N GLY A 10 -19.00 45.78 50.68
CA GLY A 10 -17.68 46.32 50.30
C GLY A 10 -16.47 45.40 50.55
N SER A 11 -16.65 44.12 50.93
CA SER A 11 -15.62 43.12 51.09
C SER A 11 -16.12 41.75 50.64
N PRO A 12 -15.19 40.77 50.36
CA PRO A 12 -15.60 39.43 49.99
C PRO A 12 -16.55 38.82 51.05
N PRO A 13 -17.51 37.95 50.62
CA PRO A 13 -18.45 37.31 51.52
C PRO A 13 -17.74 36.42 52.55
N THR A 14 -18.23 36.43 53.79
CA THR A 14 -17.73 35.54 54.84
C THR A 14 -18.37 34.17 54.72
N VAL A 15 -17.54 33.13 54.66
CA VAL A 15 -18.01 31.72 54.57
C VAL A 15 -17.84 31.05 55.93
N LEU A 16 -18.95 30.59 56.49
CA LEU A 16 -19.00 30.01 57.84
C LEU A 16 -19.50 28.58 57.83
N LEU A 17 -18.88 27.68 58.62
CA LEU A 17 -19.43 26.41 58.98
C LEU A 17 -20.36 26.60 60.15
N ARG A 18 -21.67 26.25 60.00
CA ARG A 18 -22.72 26.40 61.03
C ARG A 18 -23.42 25.09 61.35
N GLU A 19 -23.81 24.99 62.55
CA GLU A 19 -24.68 23.93 63.05
C GLU A 19 -26.02 24.50 63.50
N SER A 20 -27.11 23.85 63.10
CA SER A 20 -28.44 24.15 63.65
C SER A 20 -28.72 23.23 64.80
N TYR A 21 -29.13 23.73 65.95
CA TYR A 21 -29.53 22.98 67.10
C TYR A 21 -30.91 23.42 67.56
N ARG A 22 -31.60 22.58 68.31
CA ARG A 22 -32.94 22.84 68.78
C ARG A 22 -32.93 22.94 70.29
N GLU A 23 -33.47 24.05 70.80
CA GLU A 23 -33.65 24.27 72.23
C GLU A 23 -35.14 24.56 72.49
N GLY A 24 -35.84 23.52 72.94
CA GLY A 24 -37.28 23.56 73.01
C GLY A 24 -37.96 23.74 71.66
N SER A 25 -38.79 24.76 71.49
CA SER A 25 -39.47 25.10 70.23
C SER A 25 -38.62 25.96 69.28
N LYS A 26 -37.48 26.48 69.74
CA LYS A 26 -36.63 27.42 68.94
C LYS A 26 -35.48 26.70 68.29
N VAL A 27 -35.19 27.09 67.02
CA VAL A 27 -34.01 26.60 66.26
C VAL A 27 -32.90 27.68 66.39
N GLY A 28 -31.85 27.33 67.12
CA GLY A 28 -30.62 28.11 67.18
C GLY A 28 -29.62 27.74 66.12
N LYS A 29 -28.72 28.66 65.74
CA LYS A 29 -27.62 28.46 64.85
C LYS A 29 -26.31 28.82 65.53
N ARG A 30 -25.35 27.94 65.57
CA ARG A 30 -24.01 28.14 66.13
C ARG A 30 -22.96 28.10 65.02
N THR A 31 -22.04 29.08 65.02
CA THR A 31 -20.90 29.06 64.13
C THR A 31 -19.80 28.20 64.73
N LEU A 32 -19.36 27.18 63.96
CA LEU A 32 -18.31 26.27 64.40
C LEU A 32 -16.92 26.69 63.90
N ALA A 33 -16.84 27.25 62.67
CA ALA A 33 -15.60 27.70 62.09
C ALA A 33 -15.81 28.78 61.03
N ASN A 34 -14.81 29.61 60.82
CA ASN A 34 -14.74 30.56 59.71
C ASN A 34 -13.89 29.90 58.59
N LEU A 35 -14.50 29.69 57.41
CA LEU A 35 -13.91 29.07 56.23
C LEU A 35 -13.46 30.08 55.18
N SER A 36 -13.53 31.38 55.44
CA SER A 36 -13.24 32.42 54.44
C SER A 36 -11.79 32.44 53.95
N GLY A 37 -10.86 31.85 54.68
CA GLY A 37 -9.45 31.68 54.28
C GLY A 37 -9.18 30.48 53.39
N LEU A 38 -10.19 29.63 53.13
CA LEU A 38 -10.05 28.46 52.28
C LEU A 38 -10.36 28.80 50.82
N SER A 39 -9.75 28.08 49.89
CA SER A 39 -10.08 28.19 48.47
C SER A 39 -11.51 27.73 48.19
N ALA A 40 -12.10 28.17 47.08
CA ALA A 40 -13.44 27.74 46.66
C ALA A 40 -13.53 26.19 46.54
N ALA A 41 -12.49 25.54 46.01
CA ALA A 41 -12.42 24.08 45.89
C ALA A 41 -12.44 23.38 47.26
N GLN A 42 -11.75 23.92 48.26
CA GLN A 42 -11.76 23.37 49.62
C GLN A 42 -13.13 23.55 50.30
N ILE A 43 -13.79 24.70 50.07
CA ILE A 43 -15.14 24.94 50.56
C ILE A 43 -16.15 23.99 49.94
N ASP A 44 -16.05 23.74 48.63
CA ASP A 44 -16.92 22.81 47.92
C ASP A 44 -16.68 21.36 48.35
N ALA A 45 -15.43 20.95 48.64
CA ALA A 45 -15.11 19.65 49.23
C ALA A 45 -15.77 19.50 50.64
N ILE A 46 -15.72 20.54 51.48
CA ILE A 46 -16.42 20.54 52.79
C ILE A 46 -17.94 20.41 52.61
N ARG A 47 -18.53 21.10 51.64
CA ARG A 47 -19.97 21.00 51.33
C ARG A 47 -20.34 19.55 50.89
N ALA A 48 -19.52 18.96 50.02
CA ALA A 48 -19.71 17.59 49.59
C ALA A 48 -19.63 16.58 50.77
N ALA A 49 -18.60 16.72 51.61
CA ALA A 49 -18.45 15.89 52.80
C ALA A 49 -19.67 16.01 53.79
N LEU A 50 -20.19 17.24 53.95
CA LEU A 50 -21.36 17.49 54.79
C LEU A 50 -22.68 16.93 54.23
N ARG A 51 -22.76 16.73 52.91
CA ARG A 51 -23.86 16.00 52.26
C ARG A 51 -23.75 14.48 52.39
N GLY A 52 -22.61 13.99 52.83
CA GLY A 52 -22.33 12.57 52.89
C GLY A 52 -21.68 12.00 51.62
N ASP A 53 -21.25 12.91 50.70
CA ASP A 53 -20.56 12.51 49.51
C ASP A 53 -19.21 11.85 49.90
N ALA A 54 -18.90 10.70 49.33
CA ALA A 54 -17.63 9.98 49.58
C ALA A 54 -16.50 10.72 48.85
N LEU A 55 -15.68 11.47 49.56
CA LEU A 55 -14.49 12.10 49.01
C LEU A 55 -13.32 11.10 49.00
N GLN A 56 -12.68 10.92 47.81
CA GLN A 56 -11.52 10.06 47.66
C GLN A 56 -10.37 10.88 47.05
N PRO A 57 -9.11 10.57 47.38
CA PRO A 57 -7.98 11.08 46.64
C PRO A 57 -8.11 10.77 45.14
N ALA A 58 -7.72 11.69 44.28
CA ALA A 58 -7.88 11.54 42.82
C ALA A 58 -7.31 10.20 42.28
N GLY A 59 -6.17 9.72 42.83
CA GLY A 59 -5.58 8.43 42.48
C GLY A 59 -6.35 7.18 42.96
N GLN A 60 -7.39 7.35 43.77
CA GLN A 60 -8.25 6.25 44.28
C GLN A 60 -9.70 6.38 43.78
N ALA A 61 -9.95 7.35 42.88
CA ALA A 61 -11.30 7.64 42.40
C ALA A 61 -11.87 6.51 41.51
N PHE A 62 -11.01 5.84 40.79
CA PHE A 62 -11.36 4.69 39.95
C PHE A 62 -10.18 3.72 39.81
N GLU A 63 -10.48 2.49 39.48
CA GLU A 63 -9.54 1.42 39.17
C GLU A 63 -9.64 1.10 37.69
N ILE A 64 -8.50 0.99 36.99
CA ILE A 64 -8.45 0.54 35.60
C ILE A 64 -8.43 -1.00 35.62
N THR A 65 -9.50 -1.62 35.13
CA THR A 65 -9.64 -3.09 35.11
C THR A 65 -9.20 -3.69 33.78
N ALA A 66 -9.19 -2.91 32.69
CA ALA A 66 -8.68 -3.32 31.39
C ALA A 66 -8.20 -2.09 30.61
N SER A 67 -7.21 -2.30 29.73
CA SER A 67 -6.70 -1.28 28.82
C SER A 67 -6.50 -1.90 27.45
N ARG A 68 -7.12 -1.32 26.40
CA ARG A 68 -7.05 -1.82 25.03
C ARG A 68 -6.61 -0.74 24.07
N ALA A 69 -5.72 -1.08 23.13
CA ALA A 69 -5.29 -0.17 22.08
C ALA A 69 -6.48 0.25 21.21
N HIS A 70 -6.67 1.57 21.00
CA HIS A 70 -7.87 2.14 20.39
C HIS A 70 -7.60 3.06 19.22
N GLY A 71 -6.67 4.03 19.33
CA GLY A 71 -6.58 5.12 18.37
C GLY A 71 -6.32 4.67 16.93
N HIS A 72 -5.54 3.62 16.72
CA HIS A 72 -5.30 3.04 15.39
C HIS A 72 -6.57 2.34 14.84
N VAL A 73 -7.38 1.69 15.69
CA VAL A 73 -8.68 1.11 15.30
C VAL A 73 -9.64 2.24 14.91
N GLN A 74 -9.74 3.27 15.74
CA GLN A 74 -10.56 4.46 15.46
C GLN A 74 -10.19 5.11 14.13
N ALA A 75 -8.90 5.25 13.83
CA ALA A 75 -8.44 5.86 12.59
C ALA A 75 -8.86 5.04 11.35
N VAL A 76 -8.66 3.71 11.38
CA VAL A 76 -9.06 2.83 10.28
C VAL A 76 -10.59 2.81 10.14
N ALA A 77 -11.35 2.68 11.23
CA ALA A 77 -12.81 2.69 11.23
C ALA A 77 -13.35 4.02 10.69
N SER A 78 -12.78 5.17 11.10
CA SER A 78 -13.15 6.50 10.59
C SER A 78 -12.90 6.63 9.09
N CYS A 79 -11.76 6.16 8.59
CA CYS A 79 -11.48 6.12 7.15
C CYS A 79 -12.51 5.27 6.41
N MET A 80 -12.78 4.04 6.88
CA MET A 80 -13.77 3.14 6.27
C MET A 80 -15.18 3.75 6.26
N GLN A 81 -15.55 4.46 7.31
CA GLN A 81 -16.82 5.17 7.40
C GLN A 81 -16.88 6.33 6.40
N ARG A 82 -15.84 7.14 6.29
CA ARG A 82 -15.75 8.24 5.31
C ARG A 82 -15.81 7.75 3.87
N LEU A 83 -15.21 6.62 3.59
CA LEU A 83 -15.28 5.94 2.30
C LEU A 83 -16.66 5.31 2.03
N GLY A 84 -17.54 5.23 3.02
CA GLY A 84 -18.80 4.51 2.92
C GLY A 84 -18.58 3.03 2.57
N LEU A 85 -17.47 2.44 3.02
CA LEU A 85 -17.07 1.08 2.62
C LEU A 85 -18.14 0.03 2.97
N GLY A 86 -18.81 0.18 4.11
CA GLY A 86 -19.93 -0.67 4.48
C GLY A 86 -21.01 -0.73 3.41
N SER A 87 -21.41 0.42 2.84
CA SER A 87 -22.42 0.52 1.76
C SER A 87 -21.90 0.01 0.43
N VAL A 88 -20.59 0.08 0.19
CA VAL A 88 -19.95 -0.54 -0.98
C VAL A 88 -20.07 -2.05 -0.90
N ILE A 89 -19.76 -2.65 0.26
CA ILE A 89 -19.82 -4.10 0.50
C ILE A 89 -21.25 -4.60 0.49
N ALA A 90 -22.13 -3.98 1.30
CA ALA A 90 -23.56 -4.31 1.32
C ALA A 90 -24.38 -3.11 1.79
N ALA A 91 -25.53 -2.84 1.12
CA ALA A 91 -26.38 -1.70 1.45
C ALA A 91 -27.03 -1.83 2.85
N LYS A 92 -27.38 -3.06 3.25
CA LYS A 92 -27.95 -3.35 4.58
C LYS A 92 -26.86 -3.88 5.49
N SER A 93 -26.93 -3.51 6.79
CA SER A 93 -26.11 -4.10 7.83
C SER A 93 -26.46 -5.56 8.02
N CYS A 94 -25.45 -6.39 8.16
CA CYS A 94 -25.58 -7.80 8.50
C CYS A 94 -24.25 -8.26 9.13
N ARG A 95 -24.28 -9.37 9.87
CA ARG A 95 -23.11 -9.90 10.57
C ARG A 95 -21.93 -10.16 9.64
N GLU A 96 -22.17 -10.73 8.46
CA GLU A 96 -21.10 -11.01 7.50
C GLU A 96 -20.41 -9.74 7.02
N ARG A 97 -21.17 -8.63 6.80
CA ARG A 97 -20.59 -7.34 6.47
C ARG A 97 -19.70 -6.81 7.57
N ASP A 98 -20.14 -6.90 8.82
CA ASP A 98 -19.42 -6.36 9.97
C ASP A 98 -18.16 -7.22 10.25
N LEU A 99 -18.22 -8.54 10.06
CA LEU A 99 -17.07 -9.44 10.03
C LEU A 99 -16.07 -9.10 8.91
N VAL A 100 -16.53 -8.81 7.70
CA VAL A 100 -15.67 -8.38 6.60
C VAL A 100 -14.99 -7.05 6.91
N MET A 101 -15.73 -6.07 7.44
CA MET A 101 -15.18 -4.78 7.86
C MET A 101 -14.11 -4.97 8.94
N ALA A 102 -14.37 -5.78 9.96
CA ALA A 102 -13.41 -6.13 11.00
C ALA A 102 -12.16 -6.82 10.44
N MET A 103 -12.33 -7.77 9.50
CA MET A 103 -11.21 -8.44 8.83
C MET A 103 -10.37 -7.49 7.97
N VAL A 104 -10.98 -6.52 7.27
CA VAL A 104 -10.26 -5.49 6.51
C VAL A 104 -9.44 -4.62 7.46
N ALA A 105 -10.03 -4.16 8.56
CA ALA A 105 -9.31 -3.39 9.58
C ALA A 105 -8.16 -4.21 10.21
N ALA A 106 -8.43 -5.45 10.61
CA ALA A 106 -7.40 -6.33 11.17
C ALA A 106 -6.26 -6.61 10.18
N ARG A 107 -6.56 -6.72 8.87
CA ARG A 107 -5.53 -6.90 7.83
C ARG A 107 -4.60 -5.70 7.72
N ILE A 108 -5.09 -4.49 7.95
CA ILE A 108 -4.28 -3.26 7.95
C ILE A 108 -3.46 -3.16 9.23
N LEU A 109 -4.06 -3.47 10.38
CA LEU A 109 -3.47 -3.23 11.70
C LEU A 109 -2.51 -4.34 12.14
N ALA A 110 -2.86 -5.61 11.92
CA ALA A 110 -2.10 -6.78 12.33
C ALA A 110 -2.34 -7.99 11.40
N PRO A 111 -1.77 -8.00 10.18
CA PRO A 111 -1.96 -9.08 9.22
C PRO A 111 -1.63 -10.45 9.80
N SER A 112 -2.64 -11.30 9.99
CA SER A 112 -2.52 -12.58 10.68
C SER A 112 -3.43 -13.65 10.05
N PRO A 113 -3.20 -14.96 10.29
CA PRO A 113 -4.17 -16.02 10.01
C PRO A 113 -5.48 -15.80 10.77
N LYS A 114 -6.58 -16.42 10.32
CA LYS A 114 -7.93 -16.17 10.86
C LYS A 114 -8.04 -16.44 12.36
N LEU A 115 -7.57 -17.60 12.80
CA LEU A 115 -7.54 -17.93 14.24
C LEU A 115 -6.69 -16.93 15.06
N ALA A 116 -5.55 -16.47 14.54
CA ALA A 116 -4.75 -15.46 15.22
C ALA A 116 -5.44 -14.09 15.22
N THR A 117 -6.20 -13.77 14.16
CA THR A 117 -6.98 -12.54 14.07
C THR A 117 -8.06 -12.50 15.15
N THR A 118 -8.84 -13.58 15.35
CA THR A 118 -9.90 -13.63 16.37
C THR A 118 -9.35 -13.54 17.81
N ARG A 119 -8.09 -13.94 18.03
CA ARG A 119 -7.43 -13.76 19.33
C ARG A 119 -6.86 -12.36 19.51
N TRP A 120 -6.24 -11.82 18.44
CA TRP A 120 -5.59 -10.51 18.49
C TRP A 120 -6.58 -9.36 18.66
N TRP A 121 -7.73 -9.38 18.00
CA TRP A 121 -8.66 -8.24 18.02
C TRP A 121 -9.24 -7.93 19.41
N HIS A 122 -9.23 -8.92 20.35
CA HIS A 122 -9.59 -8.71 21.75
C HIS A 122 -8.53 -7.92 22.55
N THR A 123 -7.32 -7.80 22.04
CA THR A 123 -6.27 -6.96 22.65
C THR A 123 -6.43 -5.48 22.28
N THR A 124 -7.35 -5.20 21.37
CA THR A 124 -7.71 -3.87 20.89
C THR A 124 -9.21 -3.64 21.07
N THR A 125 -9.70 -2.48 20.69
CA THR A 125 -11.14 -2.20 20.69
C THR A 125 -11.86 -2.71 19.44
N LEU A 126 -11.16 -3.36 18.50
CA LEU A 126 -11.69 -3.72 17.18
C LEU A 126 -12.92 -4.63 17.28
N ALA A 127 -12.85 -5.66 18.10
CA ALA A 127 -13.96 -6.63 18.24
C ALA A 127 -15.24 -5.98 18.76
N GLU A 128 -15.10 -5.00 19.67
CA GLU A 128 -16.23 -4.23 20.22
C GLU A 128 -16.74 -3.19 19.22
N ASP A 129 -15.82 -2.44 18.58
CA ASP A 129 -16.16 -1.33 17.67
C ASP A 129 -16.84 -1.82 16.38
N PHE A 130 -16.66 -3.09 15.99
CA PHE A 130 -17.32 -3.73 14.84
C PHE A 130 -18.39 -4.76 15.23
N ASP A 131 -18.72 -4.90 16.52
CA ASP A 131 -19.73 -5.85 17.04
C ASP A 131 -19.49 -7.30 16.61
N VAL A 132 -18.24 -7.78 16.76
CA VAL A 132 -17.80 -9.13 16.36
C VAL A 132 -17.07 -9.88 17.46
N ALA A 133 -17.29 -9.50 18.72
CA ALA A 133 -16.55 -10.04 19.86
C ALA A 133 -16.78 -11.55 20.09
N ASP A 134 -17.90 -12.09 19.66
CA ASP A 134 -18.30 -13.49 19.79
C ASP A 134 -17.88 -14.37 18.59
N ALA A 135 -17.25 -13.78 17.55
CA ALA A 135 -16.93 -14.51 16.33
C ALA A 135 -15.68 -15.38 16.46
N ASP A 136 -15.74 -16.55 15.88
CA ASP A 136 -14.64 -17.49 15.75
C ASP A 136 -14.03 -17.51 14.31
N GLU A 137 -13.07 -18.38 14.06
CA GLU A 137 -12.43 -18.50 12.74
C GLU A 137 -13.36 -19.04 11.65
N ASP A 138 -14.36 -19.85 11.98
CA ASP A 138 -15.32 -20.39 11.03
C ASP A 138 -16.29 -19.30 10.55
N ASP A 139 -16.72 -18.42 11.44
CA ASP A 139 -17.46 -17.19 11.09
C ASP A 139 -16.68 -16.33 10.09
N LEU A 140 -15.37 -16.16 10.32
CA LEU A 140 -14.51 -15.41 9.38
C LEU A 140 -14.41 -16.08 8.03
N TYR A 141 -14.33 -17.40 7.99
CA TYR A 141 -14.32 -18.12 6.72
C TYR A 141 -15.68 -18.03 6.00
N ALA A 142 -16.78 -18.14 6.69
CA ALA A 142 -18.11 -17.96 6.12
C ALA A 142 -18.29 -16.54 5.55
N ALA A 143 -17.84 -15.52 6.29
CA ALA A 143 -17.86 -14.14 5.83
C ALA A 143 -16.97 -13.90 4.60
N MET A 144 -15.84 -14.62 4.45
CA MET A 144 -15.01 -14.58 3.23
C MET A 144 -15.75 -15.15 2.02
N ASP A 145 -16.46 -16.27 2.17
CA ASP A 145 -17.24 -16.87 1.07
C ASP A 145 -18.40 -15.94 0.66
N TRP A 146 -19.08 -15.36 1.66
CA TRP A 146 -20.11 -14.34 1.44
C TRP A 146 -19.56 -13.09 0.72
N LEU A 147 -18.36 -12.64 1.06
CA LEU A 147 -17.70 -11.51 0.41
C LEU A 147 -17.39 -11.83 -1.05
N LEU A 148 -16.84 -13.01 -1.35
CA LEU A 148 -16.49 -13.43 -2.70
C LEU A 148 -17.71 -13.43 -3.62
N ALA A 149 -18.86 -13.90 -3.14
CA ALA A 149 -20.11 -13.89 -3.90
C ALA A 149 -20.57 -12.47 -4.32
N ARG A 150 -20.04 -11.43 -3.69
CA ARG A 150 -20.34 -10.01 -3.93
C ARG A 150 -19.24 -9.26 -4.68
N GLN A 151 -18.15 -9.91 -5.02
CA GLN A 151 -16.97 -9.27 -5.60
C GLN A 151 -17.34 -8.40 -6.82
N GLY A 152 -18.08 -8.91 -7.79
CA GLY A 152 -18.43 -8.15 -9.00
C GLY A 152 -19.23 -6.87 -8.71
N VAL A 153 -20.18 -6.93 -7.77
CA VAL A 153 -20.98 -5.75 -7.37
C VAL A 153 -20.12 -4.71 -6.65
N ILE A 154 -19.23 -5.16 -5.78
CA ILE A 154 -18.31 -4.28 -5.04
C ILE A 154 -17.35 -3.60 -6.01
N GLU A 155 -16.70 -4.35 -6.89
CA GLU A 155 -15.74 -3.83 -7.88
C GLU A 155 -16.43 -2.86 -8.86
N LYS A 156 -17.68 -3.14 -9.28
CA LYS A 156 -18.47 -2.20 -10.09
C LYS A 156 -18.70 -0.87 -9.39
N LYS A 157 -19.01 -0.90 -8.08
CA LYS A 157 -19.15 0.33 -7.29
C LYS A 157 -17.83 1.09 -7.14
N LEU A 158 -16.70 0.38 -6.96
CA LEU A 158 -15.39 0.99 -6.91
C LEU A 158 -15.01 1.59 -8.27
N ALA A 159 -15.28 0.88 -9.36
CA ALA A 159 -15.05 1.39 -10.71
C ALA A 159 -15.84 2.68 -10.97
N ALA A 160 -17.11 2.73 -10.60
CA ALA A 160 -17.94 3.93 -10.75
C ALA A 160 -17.41 5.16 -9.96
N ARG A 161 -16.60 4.94 -8.92
CA ARG A 161 -15.99 6.01 -8.13
C ARG A 161 -14.66 6.51 -8.69
N HIS A 162 -13.87 5.61 -9.27
CA HIS A 162 -12.45 5.87 -9.57
C HIS A 162 -12.13 5.84 -11.06
N LEU A 163 -12.99 5.29 -11.89
CA LEU A 163 -12.80 5.22 -13.34
C LEU A 163 -13.81 6.10 -14.07
N SER A 164 -13.41 6.66 -15.19
CA SER A 164 -14.25 7.46 -16.07
C SER A 164 -14.08 7.01 -17.52
N ALA A 165 -15.09 7.27 -18.35
CA ALA A 165 -15.02 7.02 -19.79
C ALA A 165 -13.84 7.79 -20.41
N GLY A 166 -13.01 7.12 -21.21
CA GLY A 166 -11.77 7.67 -21.78
C GLY A 166 -10.62 7.85 -20.78
N GLY A 167 -10.83 7.49 -19.50
CA GLY A 167 -9.83 7.62 -18.46
C GLY A 167 -8.72 6.56 -18.56
N LEU A 168 -7.66 6.79 -17.78
CA LEU A 168 -6.53 5.86 -17.68
C LEU A 168 -6.85 4.73 -16.69
N VAL A 169 -6.61 3.51 -17.11
CA VAL A 169 -6.68 2.31 -16.28
C VAL A 169 -5.30 1.64 -16.29
N LEU A 170 -4.72 1.47 -15.11
CA LEU A 170 -3.46 0.75 -14.98
C LEU A 170 -3.76 -0.71 -14.66
N TYR A 171 -3.09 -1.60 -15.37
CA TYR A 171 -3.20 -3.03 -15.11
C TYR A 171 -1.83 -3.68 -15.07
N ASP A 172 -1.58 -4.45 -14.03
CA ASP A 172 -0.37 -5.25 -13.90
C ASP A 172 -0.68 -6.58 -13.21
N LEU A 173 0.19 -7.58 -13.41
CA LEU A 173 0.07 -8.93 -12.86
C LEU A 173 1.20 -9.20 -11.89
N SER A 174 0.87 -9.80 -10.77
CA SER A 174 1.85 -10.29 -9.81
C SER A 174 1.60 -11.74 -9.43
N SER A 175 2.55 -12.36 -8.72
CA SER A 175 2.40 -13.71 -8.17
C SER A 175 2.79 -13.74 -6.71
N SER A 176 2.21 -14.66 -5.97
CA SER A 176 2.66 -15.04 -4.64
C SER A 176 2.85 -16.54 -4.56
N TYR A 177 3.89 -16.98 -3.84
CA TYR A 177 4.09 -18.41 -3.62
C TYR A 177 3.01 -18.96 -2.70
N PHE A 178 2.70 -20.24 -2.91
CA PHE A 178 1.67 -20.97 -2.21
C PHE A 178 2.32 -22.00 -1.27
N GLU A 179 1.87 -22.04 -0.02
CA GLU A 179 2.37 -22.94 1.02
C GLU A 179 1.44 -24.16 1.17
N GLY A 180 1.26 -24.93 0.13
CA GLY A 180 0.41 -26.10 0.16
C GLY A 180 0.41 -26.82 -1.18
N THR A 181 -0.30 -27.94 -1.27
CA THR A 181 -0.33 -28.78 -2.46
C THR A 181 -1.72 -29.01 -3.03
N THR A 182 -2.78 -28.62 -2.31
CA THR A 182 -4.17 -29.00 -2.62
C THR A 182 -4.95 -27.98 -3.43
N CYS A 183 -4.55 -26.69 -3.42
CA CYS A 183 -5.30 -25.65 -4.12
C CYS A 183 -5.13 -25.76 -5.64
N PRO A 184 -6.23 -25.84 -6.41
CA PRO A 184 -6.19 -25.92 -7.87
C PRO A 184 -5.49 -24.75 -8.56
N LEU A 185 -5.50 -23.56 -7.96
CA LEU A 185 -4.83 -22.36 -8.47
C LEU A 185 -3.30 -22.40 -8.32
N GLY A 186 -2.81 -23.22 -7.38
CA GLY A 186 -1.38 -23.39 -7.14
C GLY A 186 -0.73 -24.19 -8.28
N LYS A 187 0.07 -23.53 -9.11
CA LYS A 187 0.80 -24.15 -10.24
C LYS A 187 2.25 -23.72 -10.24
N LEU A 188 3.13 -24.57 -10.79
CA LEU A 188 4.50 -24.17 -11.08
C LEU A 188 4.49 -23.14 -12.21
N GLY A 189 5.06 -21.96 -11.96
CA GLY A 189 5.08 -20.86 -12.90
C GLY A 189 6.20 -19.87 -12.59
N TYR A 190 6.18 -18.71 -13.25
CA TYR A 190 7.17 -17.67 -13.03
C TYR A 190 6.97 -17.03 -11.65
N SER A 191 7.96 -17.19 -10.78
CA SER A 191 7.92 -16.60 -9.45
C SER A 191 8.46 -15.17 -9.46
N ARG A 192 7.58 -14.18 -9.29
CA ARG A 192 7.95 -12.78 -9.08
C ARG A 192 8.50 -12.51 -7.68
N ASP A 193 8.43 -13.51 -6.80
CA ASP A 193 8.95 -13.46 -5.43
C ASP A 193 10.38 -14.05 -5.31
N GLY A 194 10.95 -14.53 -6.43
CA GLY A 194 12.26 -15.18 -6.45
C GLY A 194 12.28 -16.59 -5.81
N LYS A 195 11.12 -17.13 -5.43
CA LYS A 195 10.94 -18.47 -4.84
C LYS A 195 10.76 -19.52 -5.95
N ARG A 196 11.86 -19.95 -6.54
CA ARG A 196 11.86 -20.98 -7.60
C ARG A 196 11.48 -22.34 -7.02
N GLY A 197 10.71 -23.12 -7.80
CA GLY A 197 10.31 -24.47 -7.42
C GLY A 197 9.10 -24.57 -6.48
N LEU A 198 8.56 -23.44 -5.99
CA LEU A 198 7.30 -23.41 -5.26
C LEU A 198 6.12 -23.13 -6.19
N LEU A 199 4.95 -23.67 -5.83
CA LEU A 199 3.69 -23.33 -6.49
C LEU A 199 3.43 -21.83 -6.37
N GLN A 200 2.83 -21.25 -7.40
CA GLN A 200 2.49 -19.84 -7.46
C GLN A 200 0.98 -19.69 -7.65
N VAL A 201 0.44 -18.57 -7.19
CA VAL A 201 -0.87 -18.06 -7.57
C VAL A 201 -0.65 -16.69 -8.19
N ASN A 202 -1.20 -16.46 -9.37
CA ASN A 202 -1.12 -15.18 -10.07
C ASN A 202 -2.36 -14.34 -9.78
N TYR A 203 -2.19 -13.02 -9.66
CA TYR A 203 -3.31 -12.09 -9.53
C TYR A 203 -3.01 -10.77 -10.23
N GLY A 204 -4.00 -10.31 -11.01
CA GLY A 204 -3.97 -9.04 -11.71
C GLY A 204 -4.71 -7.96 -10.92
N LEU A 205 -4.17 -6.76 -10.89
CA LEU A 205 -4.75 -5.61 -10.21
C LEU A 205 -5.08 -4.52 -11.23
N LEU A 206 -6.35 -4.11 -11.26
CA LEU A 206 -6.83 -2.93 -11.95
C LEU A 206 -6.84 -1.75 -10.98
N THR A 207 -6.25 -0.63 -11.38
CA THR A 207 -6.24 0.60 -10.58
C THR A 207 -6.58 1.81 -11.46
N ASP A 208 -6.93 2.91 -10.84
CA ASP A 208 -6.93 4.22 -11.49
C ASP A 208 -5.49 4.69 -11.80
N SER A 209 -5.36 5.87 -12.39
CA SER A 209 -4.07 6.48 -12.73
C SER A 209 -3.17 6.78 -11.51
N LEU A 210 -3.73 6.89 -10.32
CA LEU A 210 -3.03 7.16 -9.07
C LEU A 210 -2.64 5.88 -8.32
N GLY A 211 -3.11 4.71 -8.77
CA GLY A 211 -2.84 3.42 -8.15
C GLY A 211 -3.85 3.03 -7.07
N CYS A 212 -5.01 3.71 -6.99
CA CYS A 212 -6.11 3.28 -6.15
C CYS A 212 -6.74 2.01 -6.74
N PRO A 213 -6.84 0.90 -5.97
CA PRO A 213 -7.32 -0.37 -6.51
C PRO A 213 -8.82 -0.34 -6.76
N VAL A 214 -9.23 -0.89 -7.90
CA VAL A 214 -10.63 -0.97 -8.32
C VAL A 214 -11.10 -2.42 -8.37
N ALA A 215 -10.26 -3.30 -8.91
CA ALA A 215 -10.60 -4.71 -9.08
C ALA A 215 -9.37 -5.61 -9.03
N VAL A 216 -9.57 -6.87 -8.64
CA VAL A 216 -8.54 -7.90 -8.65
C VAL A 216 -9.06 -9.17 -9.31
N SER A 217 -8.22 -9.80 -10.13
CA SER A 217 -8.50 -11.11 -10.74
C SER A 217 -7.44 -12.12 -10.34
N VAL A 218 -7.86 -13.32 -9.96
CA VAL A 218 -6.96 -14.38 -9.50
C VAL A 218 -6.90 -15.50 -10.52
N HIS A 219 -5.69 -15.88 -10.89
CA HIS A 219 -5.40 -16.85 -11.94
C HIS A 219 -4.51 -17.98 -11.42
N GLU A 220 -4.47 -19.09 -12.15
CA GLU A 220 -3.50 -20.17 -11.89
C GLU A 220 -2.06 -19.65 -12.05
N GLY A 221 -1.13 -20.21 -11.28
CA GLY A 221 0.26 -19.73 -11.20
C GLY A 221 1.07 -19.87 -12.49
N ASN A 222 0.62 -20.66 -13.46
CA ASN A 222 1.24 -20.88 -14.77
C ASN A 222 0.67 -19.98 -15.88
N VAL A 223 -0.38 -19.21 -15.61
CA VAL A 223 -0.98 -18.27 -16.59
C VAL A 223 0.01 -17.14 -16.90
N THR A 224 0.19 -16.84 -18.18
CA THR A 224 1.09 -15.77 -18.64
C THR A 224 0.41 -14.40 -18.63
N ASP A 225 1.20 -13.34 -18.52
CA ASP A 225 0.71 -11.96 -18.43
C ASP A 225 -0.26 -11.58 -19.56
N GLY A 226 0.10 -11.92 -20.81
CA GLY A 226 -0.71 -11.62 -21.99
C GLY A 226 -2.08 -12.32 -22.04
N GLN A 227 -2.25 -13.43 -21.30
CA GLN A 227 -3.53 -14.16 -21.25
C GLN A 227 -4.53 -13.49 -20.29
N THR A 228 -4.06 -12.67 -19.35
CA THR A 228 -4.91 -12.01 -18.34
C THR A 228 -5.46 -10.67 -18.80
N LEU A 229 -4.86 -10.08 -19.84
CA LEU A 229 -5.16 -8.72 -20.28
C LEU A 229 -6.57 -8.58 -20.87
N ILE A 230 -6.90 -9.42 -21.86
CA ILE A 230 -8.22 -9.33 -22.53
C ILE A 230 -9.37 -9.57 -21.56
N PRO A 231 -9.33 -10.58 -20.68
CA PRO A 231 -10.34 -10.72 -19.62
C PRO A 231 -10.45 -9.49 -18.71
N ALA A 232 -9.33 -8.81 -18.41
CA ALA A 232 -9.36 -7.59 -17.60
C ALA A 232 -10.04 -6.42 -18.33
N VAL A 233 -9.78 -6.27 -19.63
CA VAL A 233 -10.46 -5.26 -20.49
C VAL A 233 -11.95 -5.56 -20.61
N GLN A 234 -12.33 -6.81 -20.86
CA GLN A 234 -13.73 -7.24 -20.92
C GLN A 234 -14.46 -6.93 -19.61
N LYS A 235 -13.84 -7.22 -18.47
CA LYS A 235 -14.39 -6.87 -17.16
C LYS A 235 -14.69 -5.38 -17.02
N VAL A 236 -13.79 -4.51 -17.47
CA VAL A 236 -14.03 -3.05 -17.40
C VAL A 236 -15.19 -2.63 -18.31
N ARG A 237 -15.31 -3.24 -19.48
CA ARG A 237 -16.38 -2.92 -20.43
C ARG A 237 -17.73 -3.50 -20.03
N GLU A 238 -17.77 -4.79 -19.77
CA GLU A 238 -19.02 -5.54 -19.56
C GLU A 238 -19.56 -5.39 -18.14
N ASP A 239 -18.68 -5.59 -17.13
CA ASP A 239 -19.11 -5.54 -15.74
C ASP A 239 -19.25 -4.11 -15.22
N PHE A 240 -18.33 -3.21 -15.62
CA PHE A 240 -18.33 -1.83 -15.12
C PHE A 240 -19.07 -0.86 -16.05
N GLY A 241 -19.32 -1.23 -17.31
CA GLY A 241 -20.04 -0.41 -18.27
C GLY A 241 -19.19 0.75 -18.82
N ILE A 242 -17.87 0.62 -18.85
CA ILE A 242 -16.94 1.65 -19.36
C ILE A 242 -16.47 1.23 -20.75
N GLU A 243 -17.05 1.81 -21.79
CA GLU A 243 -16.78 1.44 -23.18
C GLU A 243 -15.47 2.01 -23.71
N GLN A 244 -15.05 3.18 -23.23
CA GLN A 244 -13.82 3.86 -23.65
C GLN A 244 -12.83 3.93 -22.51
N LEU A 245 -11.58 3.49 -22.76
CA LEU A 245 -10.49 3.58 -21.78
C LEU A 245 -9.13 3.61 -22.46
N VAL A 246 -8.15 4.16 -21.74
CA VAL A 246 -6.73 4.06 -22.09
C VAL A 246 -6.05 3.08 -21.14
N LEU A 247 -5.70 1.91 -21.66
CA LEU A 247 -5.04 0.86 -20.89
C LEU A 247 -3.54 1.11 -20.82
N VAL A 248 -2.99 1.17 -19.62
CA VAL A 248 -1.55 1.27 -19.40
C VAL A 248 -1.02 -0.04 -18.82
N GLY A 249 -0.05 -0.63 -19.46
CA GLY A 249 0.55 -1.89 -19.02
C GLY A 249 1.99 -2.05 -19.47
N ASP A 250 2.70 -2.99 -18.85
CA ASP A 250 4.09 -3.24 -19.21
C ASP A 250 4.22 -3.92 -20.59
N ARG A 251 5.44 -3.92 -21.13
CA ARG A 251 5.76 -4.53 -22.45
C ARG A 251 5.61 -6.05 -22.51
N GLY A 252 5.54 -6.71 -21.37
CA GLY A 252 5.31 -8.16 -21.28
C GLY A 252 3.84 -8.47 -21.43
N MET A 253 3.01 -7.63 -20.85
CA MET A 253 1.56 -7.75 -20.82
C MET A 253 0.93 -7.26 -22.13
N ILE A 254 1.19 -6.01 -22.55
CA ILE A 254 0.69 -5.44 -23.80
C ILE A 254 1.67 -5.78 -24.93
N SER A 255 1.73 -7.06 -25.28
CA SER A 255 2.52 -7.57 -26.41
C SER A 255 1.86 -7.25 -27.75
N SER A 256 2.59 -7.41 -28.88
CA SER A 256 2.01 -7.23 -30.22
C SER A 256 0.78 -8.08 -30.45
N LYS A 257 0.81 -9.36 -30.04
CA LYS A 257 -0.36 -10.25 -30.12
C LYS A 257 -1.56 -9.77 -29.27
N ALA A 258 -1.27 -9.15 -28.13
CA ALA A 258 -2.34 -8.56 -27.31
C ALA A 258 -2.91 -7.30 -27.96
N ILE A 259 -2.07 -6.48 -28.60
CA ILE A 259 -2.49 -5.30 -29.34
C ILE A 259 -3.38 -5.66 -30.54
N ASP A 260 -3.06 -6.73 -31.27
CA ASP A 260 -3.91 -7.17 -32.37
C ASP A 260 -5.35 -7.47 -31.89
N LYS A 261 -5.49 -8.11 -30.72
CA LYS A 261 -6.79 -8.34 -30.08
C LYS A 261 -7.45 -7.06 -29.55
N LEU A 262 -6.64 -6.12 -29.00
CA LEU A 262 -7.18 -4.84 -28.52
C LEU A 262 -7.73 -3.98 -29.65
N ARG A 263 -7.15 -4.07 -30.85
CA ARG A 263 -7.64 -3.38 -32.06
C ARG A 263 -9.03 -3.85 -32.52
N GLU A 264 -9.38 -5.09 -32.18
CA GLU A 264 -10.72 -5.66 -32.48
C GLU A 264 -11.80 -5.14 -31.51
N ILE A 265 -11.41 -4.41 -30.46
CA ILE A 265 -12.29 -3.91 -29.41
C ILE A 265 -12.39 -2.39 -29.53
N ASP A 266 -13.54 -1.89 -29.98
CA ASP A 266 -13.78 -0.45 -30.11
C ASP A 266 -13.65 0.28 -28.76
N GLY A 267 -13.12 1.50 -28.80
CA GLY A 267 -13.00 2.37 -27.64
C GLY A 267 -11.78 2.09 -26.74
N ILE A 268 -10.96 1.08 -27.06
CA ILE A 268 -9.78 0.74 -26.27
C ILE A 268 -8.51 1.32 -26.90
N ALA A 269 -7.86 2.21 -26.17
CA ALA A 269 -6.53 2.69 -26.49
C ALA A 269 -5.51 2.12 -25.49
N TRP A 270 -4.24 2.17 -25.85
CA TRP A 270 -3.17 1.62 -25.01
C TRP A 270 -1.95 2.50 -24.93
N VAL A 271 -1.20 2.34 -23.83
CA VAL A 271 0.15 2.88 -23.62
C VAL A 271 1.03 1.75 -23.07
N THR A 272 2.10 1.43 -23.79
CA THR A 272 3.08 0.42 -23.37
C THR A 272 4.49 0.76 -23.88
N ALA A 273 5.49 -0.09 -23.59
CA ALA A 273 6.85 0.15 -24.09
C ALA A 273 7.31 -0.92 -25.08
N LEU A 274 8.25 -0.56 -25.94
CA LEU A 274 8.91 -1.50 -26.85
C LEU A 274 9.97 -2.35 -26.12
N LYS A 275 10.15 -3.57 -26.62
CA LYS A 275 11.28 -4.41 -26.23
C LYS A 275 12.58 -3.88 -26.88
N HIS A 276 13.70 -4.11 -26.23
CA HIS A 276 15.02 -3.65 -26.71
C HIS A 276 15.36 -4.11 -28.13
N VAL A 277 14.93 -5.33 -28.50
CA VAL A 277 15.13 -5.87 -29.87
C VAL A 277 14.39 -5.01 -30.91
N SER A 278 13.16 -4.60 -30.61
CA SER A 278 12.37 -3.73 -31.48
C SER A 278 12.97 -2.32 -31.60
N ILE A 279 13.54 -1.79 -30.50
CA ILE A 279 14.24 -0.49 -30.54
C ILE A 279 15.46 -0.58 -31.46
N ARG A 280 16.22 -1.67 -31.38
CA ARG A 280 17.37 -1.91 -32.27
C ARG A 280 16.93 -1.95 -33.74
N ALA A 281 15.87 -2.67 -34.06
CA ALA A 281 15.35 -2.74 -35.43
C ALA A 281 14.97 -1.34 -35.99
N LEU A 282 14.36 -0.49 -35.18
CA LEU A 282 14.05 0.90 -35.59
C LEU A 282 15.29 1.74 -35.90
N VAL A 283 16.40 1.51 -35.18
CA VAL A 283 17.68 2.17 -35.46
C VAL A 283 18.30 1.62 -36.75
N GLU A 284 18.34 0.29 -36.90
CA GLU A 284 18.90 -0.38 -38.09
C GLU A 284 18.13 -0.03 -39.37
N GLN A 285 16.83 0.17 -39.29
CA GLN A 285 15.95 0.59 -40.39
C GLN A 285 15.98 2.12 -40.65
N GLY A 286 16.66 2.89 -39.79
CA GLY A 286 16.80 4.35 -39.95
C GLY A 286 15.58 5.17 -39.44
N TYR A 287 14.55 4.55 -38.85
CA TYR A 287 13.40 5.26 -38.30
C TYR A 287 13.76 6.02 -37.02
N LEU A 288 14.75 5.55 -36.25
CA LEU A 288 15.28 6.24 -35.09
C LEU A 288 16.74 6.63 -35.30
N GLN A 289 16.97 7.91 -35.50
CA GLN A 289 18.33 8.48 -35.62
C GLN A 289 18.82 8.89 -34.22
N LEU A 290 19.88 8.25 -33.73
CA LEU A 290 20.40 8.48 -32.37
C LEU A 290 20.93 9.89 -32.14
N GLY A 291 21.46 10.56 -33.18
CA GLY A 291 21.95 11.95 -33.12
C GLY A 291 20.87 12.98 -32.74
N LEU A 292 19.59 12.66 -32.96
CA LEU A 292 18.51 13.56 -32.57
C LEU A 292 18.38 13.71 -31.03
N PHE A 293 18.94 12.79 -30.28
CA PHE A 293 18.98 12.87 -28.81
C PHE A 293 20.07 13.80 -28.26
N ASP A 294 20.94 14.34 -29.12
CA ASP A 294 21.96 15.30 -28.68
C ASP A 294 21.34 16.67 -28.37
N GLU A 295 20.20 16.98 -29.01
CA GLU A 295 19.48 18.24 -28.81
C GLU A 295 18.31 18.12 -27.82
N ARG A 296 17.67 16.95 -27.72
CA ARG A 296 16.49 16.75 -26.88
C ARG A 296 16.34 15.29 -26.42
N ASN A 297 15.86 15.08 -25.21
CA ASN A 297 15.70 13.74 -24.60
C ASN A 297 14.36 13.05 -24.93
N LEU A 298 13.49 13.69 -25.71
CA LEU A 298 12.16 13.19 -26.05
C LEU A 298 11.88 13.50 -27.54
N LEU A 299 11.53 12.45 -28.29
CA LEU A 299 11.22 12.51 -29.72
C LEU A 299 9.94 11.72 -29.99
N GLU A 300 9.12 12.22 -30.90
CA GLU A 300 7.97 11.49 -31.43
C GLU A 300 8.27 11.01 -32.84
N LEU A 301 7.94 9.76 -33.13
CA LEU A 301 8.17 9.15 -34.45
C LEU A 301 7.04 8.16 -34.79
N THR A 302 6.91 7.85 -36.05
CA THR A 302 6.04 6.82 -36.59
C THR A 302 6.85 5.80 -37.38
N SER A 303 6.37 4.58 -37.48
CA SER A 303 7.00 3.54 -38.27
C SER A 303 5.93 2.65 -38.91
N PRO A 304 6.12 2.19 -40.17
CA PRO A 304 5.22 1.23 -40.81
C PRO A 304 5.01 -0.08 -40.04
N ASP A 305 6.00 -0.47 -39.23
CA ASP A 305 5.91 -1.65 -38.38
C ASP A 305 4.89 -1.51 -37.23
N TYR A 306 4.43 -0.28 -36.98
CA TYR A 306 3.47 0.05 -35.90
C TYR A 306 2.29 0.86 -36.45
N PRO A 307 1.47 0.26 -37.34
CA PRO A 307 0.38 0.99 -37.99
C PRO A 307 -0.66 1.47 -36.97
N GLY A 308 -1.07 2.74 -37.09
CA GLY A 308 -2.05 3.37 -36.20
C GLY A 308 -1.51 3.69 -34.80
N GLU A 309 -0.22 3.60 -34.58
CA GLU A 309 0.42 3.93 -33.31
C GLU A 309 1.43 5.07 -33.45
N ARG A 310 1.63 5.78 -32.36
CA ARG A 310 2.72 6.75 -32.17
C ARG A 310 3.80 6.14 -31.30
N LEU A 311 5.04 6.44 -31.61
CA LEU A 311 6.20 6.01 -30.85
C LEU A 311 6.82 7.25 -30.19
N VAL A 312 6.95 7.21 -28.86
CA VAL A 312 7.58 8.27 -28.06
C VAL A 312 8.92 7.75 -27.57
N ALA A 313 9.99 8.15 -28.25
CA ALA A 313 11.35 7.75 -27.92
C ALA A 313 11.94 8.70 -26.87
N CYS A 314 12.53 8.12 -25.85
CA CYS A 314 13.10 8.81 -24.71
C CYS A 314 14.54 8.36 -24.48
N ARG A 315 15.44 9.29 -24.12
CA ARG A 315 16.80 9.01 -23.66
C ARG A 315 16.98 9.54 -22.24
N ASN A 316 17.21 8.65 -21.29
CA ASN A 316 17.50 8.99 -19.91
C ASN A 316 19.02 8.85 -19.66
N PRO A 317 19.78 9.96 -19.49
CA PRO A 317 21.23 9.92 -19.33
C PRO A 317 21.67 9.15 -18.06
N GLU A 318 20.93 9.25 -16.97
CA GLU A 318 21.28 8.56 -15.73
C GLU A 318 21.05 7.03 -15.86
N LEU A 319 19.98 6.62 -16.55
CA LEU A 319 19.76 5.23 -16.87
C LEU A 319 20.85 4.70 -17.82
N ALA A 320 21.35 5.54 -18.75
CA ALA A 320 22.48 5.20 -19.63
C ALA A 320 23.73 4.90 -18.81
N LYS A 321 24.09 5.78 -17.87
CA LYS A 321 25.24 5.58 -16.97
C LYS A 321 25.12 4.28 -16.16
N LEU A 322 23.93 4.03 -15.58
CA LEU A 322 23.68 2.81 -14.80
C LEU A 322 23.82 1.54 -15.65
N ARG A 323 23.31 1.56 -16.90
CA ARG A 323 23.41 0.39 -17.81
C ARG A 323 24.86 0.17 -18.25
N ALA A 324 25.58 1.23 -18.58
CA ALA A 324 26.99 1.15 -18.93
C ALA A 324 27.83 0.57 -17.79
N HIS A 325 27.65 1.06 -16.57
CA HIS A 325 28.33 0.55 -15.37
C HIS A 325 28.03 -0.94 -15.14
N LYS A 326 26.74 -1.30 -15.13
CA LYS A 326 26.32 -2.70 -14.93
C LYS A 326 26.83 -3.64 -16.03
N ARG A 327 26.91 -3.18 -17.27
CA ARG A 327 27.49 -3.97 -18.39
C ARG A 327 28.96 -4.23 -18.15
N ILE A 328 29.74 -3.24 -17.74
CA ILE A 328 31.16 -3.38 -17.39
C ILE A 328 31.34 -4.43 -16.28
N GLU A 329 30.57 -4.33 -15.21
CA GLU A 329 30.62 -5.29 -14.08
C GLU A 329 30.28 -6.73 -14.52
N LEU A 330 29.21 -6.89 -15.32
CA LEU A 330 28.79 -8.21 -15.80
C LEU A 330 29.80 -8.83 -16.78
N LEU A 331 30.41 -8.03 -17.66
CA LEU A 331 31.48 -8.49 -18.54
C LEU A 331 32.67 -8.97 -17.74
N ALA A 332 33.16 -8.18 -16.77
CA ALA A 332 34.27 -8.53 -15.91
C ALA A 332 34.00 -9.80 -15.07
N ALA A 333 32.80 -9.89 -14.49
CA ALA A 333 32.39 -11.08 -13.72
C ALA A 333 32.30 -12.34 -14.59
N THR A 334 31.84 -12.19 -15.85
CA THR A 334 31.80 -13.30 -16.82
C THR A 334 33.20 -13.77 -17.20
N GLU A 335 34.11 -12.85 -17.49
CA GLU A 335 35.52 -13.18 -17.78
C GLU A 335 36.17 -13.90 -16.62
N LEU A 336 36.06 -13.41 -15.40
CA LEU A 336 36.62 -14.03 -14.21
C LEU A 336 36.12 -15.46 -14.01
N ASP A 337 34.83 -15.73 -14.26
CA ASP A 337 34.28 -17.09 -14.16
C ASP A 337 34.70 -17.97 -15.34
N LEU A 338 34.87 -17.44 -16.57
CA LEU A 338 35.41 -18.16 -17.72
C LEU A 338 36.91 -18.48 -17.55
N GLU A 339 37.71 -17.56 -16.99
CA GLU A 339 39.13 -17.78 -16.65
C GLU A 339 39.31 -18.96 -15.69
N LYS A 340 38.44 -19.09 -14.67
CA LYS A 340 38.45 -20.23 -13.76
C LYS A 340 38.18 -21.56 -14.50
N ILE A 341 37.31 -21.55 -15.50
CA ILE A 341 37.06 -22.74 -16.33
C ILE A 341 38.28 -23.01 -17.19
N ALA A 342 38.85 -22.02 -17.89
CA ALA A 342 40.05 -22.16 -18.72
C ALA A 342 41.24 -22.69 -17.92
N ALA A 343 41.48 -22.19 -16.70
CA ALA A 343 42.53 -22.71 -15.82
C ALA A 343 42.32 -24.19 -15.43
N ARG A 344 41.08 -24.64 -15.23
CA ARG A 344 40.77 -26.05 -14.96
C ARG A 344 41.00 -26.92 -16.20
N VAL A 345 40.69 -26.40 -17.38
CA VAL A 345 40.93 -27.09 -18.65
C VAL A 345 42.44 -27.20 -18.88
N GLY A 346 43.21 -26.09 -18.73
CA GLY A 346 44.67 -26.08 -18.88
C GLY A 346 45.39 -26.99 -17.87
N ALA A 347 44.85 -27.14 -16.68
CA ALA A 347 45.36 -28.05 -15.65
C ALA A 347 44.92 -29.53 -15.85
N GLY A 348 44.22 -29.87 -16.93
CA GLY A 348 43.68 -31.21 -17.20
C GLY A 348 42.56 -31.67 -16.25
N LYS A 349 42.07 -30.81 -15.37
CA LYS A 349 41.00 -31.12 -14.40
C LYS A 349 39.59 -31.09 -15.00
N LEU A 350 39.45 -30.58 -16.22
CA LEU A 350 38.21 -30.56 -17.02
C LEU A 350 38.56 -30.79 -18.47
N ALA A 351 38.10 -31.90 -19.05
CA ALA A 351 38.37 -32.30 -20.40
C ALA A 351 37.09 -32.80 -21.12
N GLY A 352 37.10 -32.69 -22.44
CA GLY A 352 35.99 -33.03 -23.33
C GLY A 352 35.10 -31.78 -23.61
N SER A 353 34.92 -31.47 -24.89
CA SER A 353 34.20 -30.30 -25.38
C SER A 353 32.79 -30.19 -24.82
N ALA A 354 32.08 -31.32 -24.64
CA ALA A 354 30.75 -31.35 -24.04
C ALA A 354 30.75 -30.90 -22.57
N LYS A 355 31.69 -31.39 -21.74
CA LYS A 355 31.78 -31.02 -20.30
C LYS A 355 32.21 -29.56 -20.12
N ILE A 356 33.17 -29.11 -20.95
CA ILE A 356 33.61 -27.72 -20.98
C ILE A 356 32.42 -26.83 -21.40
N GLY A 357 31.70 -27.19 -22.47
CA GLY A 357 30.53 -26.48 -22.96
C GLY A 357 29.43 -26.32 -21.91
N VAL A 358 29.12 -27.37 -21.15
CA VAL A 358 28.15 -27.29 -20.03
C VAL A 358 28.62 -26.31 -18.94
N SER A 359 29.92 -26.33 -18.64
CA SER A 359 30.48 -25.41 -17.61
C SER A 359 30.44 -23.96 -18.08
N VAL A 360 30.81 -23.70 -19.33
CA VAL A 360 30.74 -22.39 -19.99
C VAL A 360 29.28 -21.91 -20.08
N GLY A 361 28.37 -22.78 -20.51
CA GLY A 361 26.95 -22.48 -20.62
C GLY A 361 26.34 -22.02 -19.30
N LYS A 362 26.71 -22.63 -18.17
CA LYS A 362 26.29 -22.21 -16.84
C LYS A 362 26.74 -20.78 -16.48
N VAL A 363 27.98 -20.40 -16.82
CA VAL A 363 28.52 -19.06 -16.59
C VAL A 363 27.80 -18.04 -17.47
N ILE A 364 27.68 -18.33 -18.75
CA ILE A 364 27.02 -17.47 -19.73
C ILE A 364 25.54 -17.25 -19.36
N ASP A 365 24.85 -18.31 -18.94
CA ASP A 365 23.44 -18.18 -18.50
C ASP A 365 23.32 -17.41 -17.18
N LYS A 366 24.23 -17.63 -16.24
CA LYS A 366 24.27 -16.89 -14.96
C LYS A 366 24.36 -15.38 -15.17
N HIS A 367 25.25 -14.92 -16.04
CA HIS A 367 25.51 -13.51 -16.28
C HIS A 367 24.74 -12.91 -17.46
N LYS A 368 24.10 -13.75 -18.31
CA LYS A 368 23.36 -13.34 -19.55
C LYS A 368 24.19 -12.55 -20.54
N MET A 369 25.51 -12.86 -20.63
CA MET A 369 26.49 -12.12 -21.44
C MET A 369 26.94 -12.86 -22.72
N SER A 370 26.27 -13.96 -23.13
CA SER A 370 26.64 -14.79 -24.30
C SER A 370 26.88 -13.98 -25.58
N LYS A 371 26.05 -12.97 -25.84
CA LYS A 371 26.14 -12.15 -27.06
C LYS A 371 27.41 -11.30 -27.16
N HIS A 372 28.11 -11.09 -26.05
CA HIS A 372 29.29 -10.24 -25.96
C HIS A 372 30.61 -10.99 -25.92
N PHE A 373 30.59 -12.32 -26.06
CA PHE A 373 31.79 -13.13 -26.07
C PHE A 373 31.86 -14.06 -27.30
N ASP A 374 33.03 -14.11 -27.91
CA ASP A 374 33.43 -15.21 -28.76
C ASP A 374 33.98 -16.35 -27.91
N LEU A 375 33.51 -17.55 -28.16
CA LEU A 375 33.86 -18.73 -27.38
C LEU A 375 34.34 -19.85 -28.34
N VAL A 376 35.54 -20.33 -28.11
CA VAL A 376 36.09 -21.49 -28.84
C VAL A 376 36.35 -22.60 -27.83
N ILE A 377 35.61 -23.69 -27.99
CA ILE A 377 35.62 -24.83 -27.08
C ILE A 377 36.14 -26.07 -27.82
N GLY A 378 37.30 -26.58 -27.41
CA GLY A 378 37.86 -27.83 -27.84
C GLY A 378 37.85 -28.90 -26.75
N ASP A 379 38.36 -30.11 -27.03
CA ASP A 379 38.38 -31.18 -26.03
C ASP A 379 39.35 -30.95 -24.87
N HIS A 380 40.41 -30.16 -25.11
CA HIS A 380 41.42 -29.81 -24.10
C HIS A 380 41.75 -28.32 -24.10
N ALA A 381 40.91 -27.48 -24.70
CA ALA A 381 41.15 -26.07 -24.83
C ALA A 381 39.84 -25.26 -24.66
N LEU A 382 39.97 -24.08 -24.01
CA LEU A 382 38.96 -23.08 -23.97
C LEU A 382 39.63 -21.71 -24.18
N SER A 383 39.19 -20.99 -25.22
CA SER A 383 39.56 -19.60 -25.42
C SER A 383 38.31 -18.75 -25.57
N PHE A 384 38.40 -17.52 -25.15
CA PHE A 384 37.30 -16.54 -25.21
C PHE A 384 37.86 -15.13 -25.41
N SER A 385 37.06 -14.28 -26.05
CA SER A 385 37.34 -12.87 -26.20
C SER A 385 36.05 -12.07 -26.22
N ARG A 386 36.14 -10.79 -25.86
CA ARG A 386 35.00 -9.86 -25.97
C ARG A 386 34.70 -9.57 -27.44
N LYS A 387 33.41 -9.35 -27.76
CA LYS A 387 32.92 -8.84 -29.05
C LYS A 387 32.76 -7.33 -28.99
N PRO A 388 33.76 -6.50 -29.38
CA PRO A 388 33.68 -5.04 -29.27
C PRO A 388 32.45 -4.46 -29.98
N ASP A 389 32.16 -4.93 -31.20
CA ASP A 389 31.03 -4.43 -32.00
C ASP A 389 29.67 -4.70 -31.34
N SER A 390 29.50 -5.89 -30.77
CA SER A 390 28.27 -6.24 -30.05
C SER A 390 28.09 -5.39 -28.79
N ILE A 391 29.19 -5.10 -28.09
CA ILE A 391 29.20 -4.24 -26.89
C ILE A 391 28.88 -2.78 -27.30
N ALA A 392 29.51 -2.26 -28.36
CA ALA A 392 29.28 -0.90 -28.86
C ALA A 392 27.83 -0.71 -29.34
N THR A 393 27.30 -1.67 -30.09
CA THR A 393 25.91 -1.63 -30.57
C THR A 393 24.91 -1.59 -29.41
N GLU A 394 25.15 -2.36 -28.34
CA GLU A 394 24.28 -2.31 -27.15
C GLU A 394 24.46 -1.01 -26.38
N ALA A 395 25.69 -0.53 -26.26
CA ALA A 395 26.02 0.72 -25.56
C ALA A 395 25.36 1.95 -26.21
N ALA A 396 25.25 1.98 -27.52
CA ALA A 396 24.58 3.05 -28.25
C ALA A 396 23.10 3.20 -27.89
N LEU A 397 22.47 2.14 -27.38
CA LEU A 397 21.07 2.13 -26.96
C LEU A 397 20.89 2.34 -25.45
N ASP A 398 21.95 2.62 -24.71
CA ASP A 398 21.85 2.85 -23.26
C ASP A 398 20.99 4.06 -22.94
N GLY A 399 20.11 3.90 -21.97
CA GLY A 399 19.17 4.94 -21.55
C GLY A 399 17.99 5.14 -22.49
N ILE A 400 17.99 4.55 -23.68
CA ILE A 400 16.88 4.67 -24.62
C ILE A 400 15.78 3.69 -24.26
N TYR A 401 14.55 4.21 -24.26
CA TYR A 401 13.31 3.44 -24.19
C TYR A 401 12.26 4.10 -25.07
N ILE A 402 11.37 3.33 -25.65
CA ILE A 402 10.32 3.83 -26.54
C ILE A 402 8.97 3.37 -26.01
N ILE A 403 8.08 4.33 -25.81
CA ILE A 403 6.69 4.09 -25.48
C ILE A 403 5.90 4.07 -26.80
N ARG A 404 5.02 3.10 -26.93
CA ARG A 404 4.08 3.01 -28.05
C ARG A 404 2.66 3.21 -27.55
N THR A 405 1.86 3.97 -28.30
CA THR A 405 0.48 4.29 -27.94
C THR A 405 -0.40 4.44 -29.17
N SER A 406 -1.67 4.04 -29.04
CA SER A 406 -2.72 4.32 -30.05
C SER A 406 -3.43 5.65 -29.78
N VAL A 407 -3.18 6.30 -28.63
CA VAL A 407 -3.84 7.58 -28.29
C VAL A 407 -3.34 8.69 -29.19
N PRO A 408 -4.21 9.46 -29.87
CA PRO A 408 -3.81 10.60 -30.71
C PRO A 408 -3.08 11.70 -29.92
N SER A 409 -2.17 12.41 -30.57
CA SER A 409 -1.39 13.50 -29.95
C SER A 409 -2.26 14.65 -29.41
N ALA A 410 -3.41 14.89 -30.03
CA ALA A 410 -4.37 15.88 -29.58
C ALA A 410 -5.02 15.54 -28.20
N GLN A 411 -5.09 14.26 -27.85
CA GLN A 411 -5.63 13.80 -26.56
C GLN A 411 -4.53 13.56 -25.50
N MET A 412 -3.33 13.18 -25.93
CA MET A 412 -2.21 12.89 -25.04
C MET A 412 -0.91 13.31 -25.73
N ASP A 413 -0.28 14.37 -25.27
CA ASP A 413 1.03 14.77 -25.77
C ASP A 413 2.14 13.78 -25.40
N ALA A 414 3.33 13.93 -25.99
CA ALA A 414 4.43 13.02 -25.73
C ALA A 414 4.91 13.03 -24.27
N PRO A 415 5.05 14.18 -23.58
CA PRO A 415 5.31 14.25 -22.14
C PRO A 415 4.27 13.52 -21.28
N GLN A 416 2.98 13.68 -21.56
CA GLN A 416 1.91 12.98 -20.86
C GLN A 416 1.97 11.46 -21.09
N CYS A 417 2.26 11.03 -22.33
CA CYS A 417 2.44 9.62 -22.66
C CYS A 417 3.52 8.97 -21.78
N VAL A 418 4.66 9.66 -21.59
CA VAL A 418 5.75 9.19 -20.72
C VAL A 418 5.32 9.16 -19.25
N ARG A 419 4.65 10.22 -18.77
CA ARG A 419 4.13 10.26 -17.39
C ARG A 419 3.14 9.14 -17.12
N ASN A 420 2.21 8.91 -18.05
CA ASN A 420 1.20 7.87 -17.95
C ASN A 420 1.83 6.46 -17.94
N TYR A 421 2.83 6.21 -18.78
CA TYR A 421 3.57 4.95 -18.72
C TYR A 421 4.30 4.77 -17.37
N LYS A 422 4.96 5.84 -16.88
CA LYS A 422 5.65 5.79 -15.58
C LYS A 422 4.71 5.64 -14.39
N SER A 423 3.41 5.92 -14.53
CA SER A 423 2.41 5.71 -13.46
C SER A 423 2.22 4.23 -13.11
N LEU A 424 2.67 3.28 -13.95
CA LEU A 424 2.74 1.85 -13.59
C LEU A 424 3.51 1.60 -12.28
N ALA A 425 4.45 2.48 -11.92
CA ALA A 425 5.10 2.42 -10.61
C ALA A 425 4.11 2.52 -9.42
N ASN A 426 2.91 3.06 -9.63
CA ASN A 426 1.86 3.10 -8.61
C ASN A 426 1.28 1.70 -8.37
N VAL A 427 1.03 0.91 -9.43
CA VAL A 427 0.57 -0.49 -9.30
C VAL A 427 1.66 -1.37 -8.69
N GLU A 428 2.93 -1.16 -9.08
CA GLU A 428 4.06 -1.87 -8.46
C GLU A 428 4.15 -1.57 -6.95
N ARG A 429 3.85 -0.34 -6.53
CA ARG A 429 3.77 0.05 -5.12
C ARG A 429 2.61 -0.66 -4.42
N ALA A 430 1.44 -0.75 -5.08
CA ALA A 430 0.30 -1.50 -4.58
C ALA A 430 0.67 -2.97 -4.31
N PHE A 431 1.33 -3.63 -5.26
CA PHE A 431 1.79 -5.01 -5.05
C PHE A 431 2.83 -5.15 -3.94
N ARG A 432 3.71 -4.17 -3.74
CA ARG A 432 4.66 -4.21 -2.60
C ARG A 432 3.95 -4.14 -1.26
N SER A 433 2.96 -3.24 -1.10
CA SER A 433 2.15 -3.17 0.12
C SER A 433 1.36 -4.47 0.32
N LEU A 434 0.63 -4.92 -0.70
CA LEU A 434 -0.15 -6.16 -0.66
C LEU A 434 0.69 -7.37 -0.24
N LYS A 435 1.90 -7.53 -0.79
CA LYS A 435 2.70 -8.74 -0.61
C LYS A 435 3.47 -8.81 0.70
N THR A 436 4.19 -7.76 1.05
CA THR A 436 5.28 -7.86 2.03
C THR A 436 5.34 -6.77 3.07
N MET A 437 5.05 -5.52 2.67
CA MET A 437 5.31 -4.40 3.57
C MET A 437 4.22 -4.27 4.63
N ASP A 438 2.97 -4.16 4.19
CA ASP A 438 1.89 -3.81 5.10
C ASP A 438 0.86 -4.94 5.25
N LEU A 439 0.32 -5.47 4.16
CA LEU A 439 -0.85 -6.37 4.20
C LEU A 439 -0.53 -7.88 4.18
N LYS A 440 0.69 -8.26 3.87
CA LYS A 440 1.20 -9.65 3.93
C LYS A 440 0.24 -10.70 3.32
N VAL A 441 -0.17 -10.49 2.06
CA VAL A 441 -0.96 -11.49 1.30
C VAL A 441 -0.33 -12.88 1.36
N ARG A 442 0.99 -12.95 1.34
CA ARG A 442 1.76 -14.19 1.35
C ARG A 442 2.44 -14.45 2.71
N PRO A 443 2.68 -15.72 3.04
CA PRO A 443 2.37 -16.93 2.27
C PRO A 443 0.85 -17.22 2.24
N ILE A 444 0.38 -17.88 1.14
CA ILE A 444 -1.01 -18.26 0.98
C ILE A 444 -1.17 -19.72 1.42
N HIS A 445 -2.07 -19.97 2.39
CA HIS A 445 -2.28 -21.29 3.00
C HIS A 445 -3.68 -21.87 2.76
N HIS A 446 -4.55 -21.16 2.02
CA HIS A 446 -5.92 -21.61 1.80
C HIS A 446 -6.00 -22.79 0.83
N HIS A 447 -6.79 -23.82 1.15
CA HIS A 447 -6.82 -25.07 0.39
C HIS A 447 -7.70 -25.04 -0.86
N THR A 448 -8.74 -24.19 -0.90
CA THR A 448 -9.68 -24.12 -2.00
C THR A 448 -9.44 -22.87 -2.87
N ALA A 449 -9.79 -22.95 -4.15
CA ALA A 449 -9.65 -21.82 -5.07
C ALA A 449 -10.45 -20.58 -4.60
N ASP A 450 -11.68 -20.77 -4.14
CA ASP A 450 -12.55 -19.67 -3.73
C ASP A 450 -12.05 -18.99 -2.45
N ARG A 451 -11.49 -19.75 -1.50
CA ARG A 451 -10.84 -19.16 -0.32
C ARG A 451 -9.59 -18.37 -0.67
N VAL A 452 -8.81 -18.80 -1.66
CA VAL A 452 -7.67 -18.01 -2.18
C VAL A 452 -8.17 -16.73 -2.86
N ARG A 453 -9.22 -16.80 -3.69
CA ARG A 453 -9.84 -15.62 -4.31
C ARG A 453 -10.37 -14.64 -3.27
N ALA A 454 -11.14 -15.15 -2.30
CA ALA A 454 -11.68 -14.34 -1.21
C ALA A 454 -10.59 -13.65 -0.38
N HIS A 455 -9.49 -14.38 -0.08
CA HIS A 455 -8.35 -13.83 0.65
C HIS A 455 -7.67 -12.69 -0.10
N ILE A 456 -7.38 -12.88 -1.39
CA ILE A 456 -6.74 -11.85 -2.23
C ILE A 456 -7.68 -10.65 -2.39
N PHE A 457 -8.98 -10.88 -2.58
CA PHE A 457 -9.97 -9.82 -2.67
C PHE A 457 -10.10 -9.02 -1.36
N LEU A 458 -10.13 -9.70 -0.20
CA LEU A 458 -10.10 -9.05 1.11
C LEU A 458 -8.85 -8.16 1.27
N CYS A 459 -7.69 -8.67 0.84
CA CYS A 459 -6.44 -7.89 0.88
C CYS A 459 -6.49 -6.68 -0.07
N MET A 460 -7.14 -6.79 -1.22
CA MET A 460 -7.36 -5.65 -2.13
C MET A 460 -8.24 -4.58 -1.48
N LEU A 461 -9.32 -4.97 -0.78
CA LEU A 461 -10.16 -4.03 -0.02
C LEU A 461 -9.39 -3.38 1.14
N ALA A 462 -8.53 -4.13 1.81
CA ALA A 462 -7.64 -3.58 2.83
C ALA A 462 -6.66 -2.56 2.23
N TYR A 463 -6.09 -2.86 1.05
CA TYR A 463 -5.24 -1.92 0.32
C TYR A 463 -6.01 -0.67 -0.12
N TYR A 464 -7.27 -0.81 -0.52
CA TYR A 464 -8.13 0.33 -0.85
C TYR A 464 -8.23 1.32 0.33
N VAL A 465 -8.48 0.83 1.54
CA VAL A 465 -8.53 1.66 2.75
C VAL A 465 -7.14 2.22 3.09
N GLU A 466 -6.08 1.40 3.05
CA GLU A 466 -4.70 1.83 3.29
C GLU A 466 -4.27 2.93 2.33
N TRP A 467 -4.64 2.83 1.04
CA TRP A 467 -4.34 3.84 0.04
C TRP A 467 -4.92 5.21 0.44
N HIS A 468 -6.18 5.24 0.87
CA HIS A 468 -6.84 6.47 1.31
C HIS A 468 -6.26 7.02 2.63
N LEU A 469 -5.90 6.14 3.57
CA LEU A 469 -5.18 6.54 4.79
C LEU A 469 -3.84 7.21 4.45
N ARG A 470 -3.07 6.62 3.53
CA ARG A 470 -1.78 7.17 3.08
C ARG A 470 -1.93 8.51 2.35
N GLU A 471 -2.98 8.66 1.56
CA GLU A 471 -3.26 9.93 0.89
C GLU A 471 -3.66 11.01 1.91
N ALA A 472 -4.54 10.70 2.86
CA ALA A 472 -4.95 11.63 3.91
C ALA A 472 -3.76 12.05 4.80
N TRP A 473 -2.89 11.12 5.15
CA TRP A 473 -1.73 11.36 6.01
C TRP A 473 -0.44 11.72 5.26
N ARG A 474 -0.51 12.05 3.98
CA ARG A 474 0.66 12.33 3.13
C ARG A 474 1.60 13.35 3.74
N GLU A 475 1.06 14.39 4.37
CA GLU A 475 1.86 15.44 5.00
C GLU A 475 2.65 14.95 6.23
N LEU A 476 2.12 13.98 6.99
CA LEU A 476 2.73 13.40 8.19
C LEU A 476 3.69 12.24 7.89
N MET A 477 3.79 11.84 6.62
CA MET A 477 4.58 10.69 6.17
C MET A 477 5.78 11.11 5.33
N PHE A 478 6.72 10.17 5.12
CA PHE A 478 7.83 10.31 4.17
C PHE A 478 7.36 10.36 2.71
N ALA A 479 6.28 11.06 2.44
CA ALA A 479 5.70 11.25 1.11
C ALA A 479 5.97 12.66 0.59
N ASP A 480 6.12 12.75 -0.74
CA ASP A 480 6.21 14.05 -1.39
C ASP A 480 4.82 14.70 -1.46
N ILE A 481 4.71 15.92 -0.95
CA ILE A 481 3.46 16.69 -0.94
C ILE A 481 3.27 17.53 -2.19
N ASP A 482 4.37 17.84 -2.91
CA ASP A 482 4.33 18.67 -4.11
C ASP A 482 3.91 17.84 -5.34
N GLN A 483 2.61 17.65 -5.49
CA GLN A 483 2.02 16.96 -6.63
C GLN A 483 2.08 17.81 -7.91
N GLN A 484 2.10 19.14 -7.78
CA GLN A 484 2.12 20.07 -8.91
C GLN A 484 3.49 20.08 -9.58
N ALA A 485 4.58 20.16 -8.82
CA ALA A 485 5.94 19.99 -9.35
C ALA A 485 6.14 18.62 -9.99
N LYS A 486 5.51 17.57 -9.46
CA LYS A 486 5.54 16.23 -10.07
C LYS A 486 4.85 16.21 -11.44
N ALA A 487 3.77 16.94 -11.62
CA ALA A 487 3.01 16.99 -12.87
C ALA A 487 3.73 17.82 -13.97
N THR A 488 4.52 18.82 -13.59
CA THR A 488 5.21 19.73 -14.53
C THR A 488 6.65 19.33 -14.83
N ARG A 489 7.25 18.43 -14.04
CA ARG A 489 8.63 17.95 -14.22
C ARG A 489 8.85 17.32 -15.61
N ASP A 490 10.09 17.45 -16.13
CA ASP A 490 10.52 16.70 -17.30
C ASP A 490 10.25 15.18 -17.09
N PRO A 491 9.40 14.56 -17.90
CA PRO A 491 9.00 13.17 -17.70
C PRO A 491 10.13 12.17 -17.97
N VAL A 492 11.17 12.56 -18.74
CA VAL A 492 12.31 11.69 -19.07
C VAL A 492 13.34 11.72 -17.95
N ALA A 493 13.52 12.87 -17.29
CA ALA A 493 14.47 13.02 -16.19
C ALA A 493 14.24 11.98 -15.06
N PRO A 494 15.29 11.62 -14.31
CA PRO A 494 15.15 10.79 -13.11
C PRO A 494 14.13 11.40 -12.13
N ALA A 495 13.35 10.56 -11.49
CA ALA A 495 12.45 11.02 -10.45
C ALA A 495 13.27 11.58 -9.27
N GLN A 496 13.21 12.87 -9.07
CA GLN A 496 13.80 13.54 -7.89
C GLN A 496 12.69 13.85 -6.88
N ARG A 497 13.04 13.79 -5.62
CA ARG A 497 12.16 14.27 -4.55
C ARG A 497 12.18 15.79 -4.55
N SER A 498 11.07 16.42 -4.15
CA SER A 498 11.05 17.86 -3.85
C SER A 498 11.98 18.18 -2.68
N ASP A 499 12.38 19.45 -2.54
CA ASP A 499 13.22 19.88 -1.42
C ASP A 499 12.54 19.60 -0.08
N ALA A 500 11.22 19.80 0.01
CA ALA A 500 10.41 19.45 1.19
C ALA A 500 10.46 17.94 1.50
N ALA A 501 10.39 17.08 0.49
CA ALA A 501 10.49 15.63 0.69
C ALA A 501 11.92 15.20 1.04
N LEU A 502 12.94 15.90 0.55
CA LEU A 502 14.33 15.67 0.94
C LEU A 502 14.58 16.10 2.39
N ALA A 503 14.06 17.26 2.81
CA ALA A 503 14.13 17.73 4.19
C ALA A 503 13.49 16.72 5.16
N LYS A 504 12.31 16.18 4.85
CA LYS A 504 11.67 15.12 5.65
C LYS A 504 12.57 13.88 5.82
N VAL A 505 13.29 13.48 4.78
CA VAL A 505 14.20 12.31 4.84
C VAL A 505 15.45 12.62 5.67
N GLN A 506 16.01 13.82 5.54
CA GLN A 506 17.23 14.24 6.22
C GLN A 506 16.98 14.52 7.70
N HIS A 507 15.97 15.29 8.03
CA HIS A 507 15.68 15.73 9.40
C HIS A 507 14.77 14.78 10.17
N ARG A 508 14.00 13.93 9.47
CA ARG A 508 12.99 13.02 10.04
C ARG A 508 11.88 13.74 10.81
N THR A 509 11.75 15.03 10.59
CA THR A 509 10.73 15.91 11.16
C THR A 509 10.13 16.82 10.09
N LEU A 510 8.95 17.34 10.37
CA LEU A 510 8.37 18.47 9.67
C LEU A 510 9.01 19.79 10.17
N ASP A 511 8.68 20.92 9.52
CA ASP A 511 9.21 22.25 9.87
C ASP A 511 8.82 22.70 11.29
N ASP A 512 7.70 22.19 11.81
CA ASP A 512 7.23 22.43 13.19
C ASP A 512 7.86 21.49 14.24
N GLY A 513 8.84 20.66 13.84
CA GLY A 513 9.48 19.67 14.71
C GLY A 513 8.70 18.35 14.88
N THR A 514 7.52 18.22 14.28
CA THR A 514 6.71 17.00 14.35
C THR A 514 7.46 15.83 13.69
N PRO A 515 7.57 14.65 14.32
CA PRO A 515 8.18 13.47 13.72
C PRO A 515 7.48 13.03 12.44
N VAL A 516 8.25 12.64 11.42
CA VAL A 516 7.74 12.05 10.17
C VAL A 516 7.73 10.53 10.28
N HIS A 517 6.66 9.90 9.88
CA HIS A 517 6.44 8.47 10.05
C HIS A 517 6.40 7.68 8.74
N SER A 518 6.76 6.40 8.80
CA SER A 518 6.27 5.39 7.84
C SER A 518 4.83 5.01 8.22
N PHE A 519 4.12 4.32 7.34
CA PHE A 519 2.76 3.87 7.64
C PHE A 519 2.73 2.99 8.90
N ALA A 520 3.62 2.00 8.97
CA ALA A 520 3.69 1.08 10.11
C ALA A 520 4.02 1.79 11.43
N THR A 521 4.98 2.72 11.43
CA THR A 521 5.31 3.48 12.66
C THR A 521 4.22 4.44 13.05
N PHE A 522 3.43 4.93 12.09
CA PHE A 522 2.32 5.82 12.38
C PHE A 522 1.12 5.08 12.98
N ILE A 523 0.81 3.90 12.46
CA ILE A 523 -0.19 2.99 13.07
C ILE A 523 0.22 2.64 14.51
N ALA A 524 1.51 2.38 14.77
CA ALA A 524 2.02 2.10 16.11
C ALA A 524 1.90 3.32 17.04
N GLU A 525 2.16 4.53 16.55
CA GLU A 525 1.97 5.78 17.30
C GLU A 525 0.50 5.97 17.69
N LEU A 526 -0.43 5.77 16.75
CA LEU A 526 -1.87 5.85 17.03
C LEU A 526 -2.36 4.76 18.01
N ALA A 527 -1.72 3.59 18.05
CA ALA A 527 -2.06 2.51 18.96
C ALA A 527 -1.80 2.85 20.44
N THR A 528 -0.98 3.87 20.73
CA THR A 528 -0.73 4.36 22.10
C THR A 528 -1.93 5.07 22.73
N VAL A 529 -2.90 5.51 21.92
CA VAL A 529 -4.20 5.96 22.41
C VAL A 529 -5.00 4.71 22.80
N VAL A 530 -5.28 4.56 24.09
CA VAL A 530 -5.96 3.38 24.64
C VAL A 530 -7.35 3.74 25.18
N ARG A 531 -8.26 2.76 25.15
CA ARG A 531 -9.54 2.80 25.83
C ARG A 531 -9.41 1.98 27.11
N ASN A 532 -9.53 2.64 28.26
CA ASN A 532 -9.50 2.02 29.58
C ASN A 532 -10.91 1.71 30.04
N THR A 533 -11.13 0.52 30.58
CA THR A 533 -12.33 0.17 31.31
C THR A 533 -12.08 0.45 32.78
N CYS A 534 -12.89 1.32 33.37
CA CYS A 534 -12.73 1.79 34.75
C CYS A 534 -13.90 1.36 35.62
N ARG A 535 -13.62 1.11 36.89
CA ARG A 535 -14.63 0.89 37.96
C ARG A 535 -14.34 1.80 39.13
N THR A 536 -15.40 2.24 39.80
CA THR A 536 -15.30 2.93 41.09
C THR A 536 -15.07 1.91 42.22
N PRO A 537 -13.99 1.98 42.99
CA PRO A 537 -13.58 0.93 43.94
C PRO A 537 -14.61 0.61 45.05
N ARG A 538 -15.53 1.54 45.35
CA ARG A 538 -16.57 1.41 46.37
C ARG A 538 -18.00 1.34 45.81
N ALA A 539 -18.13 1.25 44.47
CA ALA A 539 -19.45 1.05 43.87
C ALA A 539 -19.95 -0.36 44.11
N ASP A 540 -21.25 -0.52 44.07
CA ASP A 540 -21.90 -1.85 44.04
C ASP A 540 -21.18 -2.69 42.95
N PRO A 541 -20.80 -3.95 43.24
CA PRO A 541 -20.20 -4.87 42.25
C PRO A 541 -21.01 -5.00 40.96
N THR A 542 -22.30 -4.68 41.01
CA THR A 542 -23.22 -4.66 39.86
C THR A 542 -23.22 -3.35 39.07
N ALA A 543 -22.54 -2.31 39.57
CA ALA A 543 -22.46 -1.02 38.87
C ALA A 543 -21.71 -1.20 37.52
N PRO A 544 -22.26 -0.68 36.41
CA PRO A 544 -21.63 -0.83 35.10
C PRO A 544 -20.27 -0.09 35.07
N PRO A 545 -19.25 -0.69 34.43
CA PRO A 545 -17.98 -0.03 34.21
C PRO A 545 -18.17 1.17 33.25
N PHE A 546 -17.29 2.16 33.32
CA PHE A 546 -17.23 3.28 32.38
C PHE A 546 -15.90 3.30 31.62
N ALA A 547 -15.90 3.92 30.45
CA ALA A 547 -14.71 3.99 29.61
C ALA A 547 -14.02 5.35 29.75
N VAL A 548 -12.68 5.33 29.80
CA VAL A 548 -11.83 6.53 29.72
C VAL A 548 -10.81 6.32 28.60
N ILE A 549 -10.84 7.20 27.60
CA ILE A 549 -9.90 7.15 26.48
C ILE A 549 -8.75 8.11 26.74
N THR A 550 -7.51 7.68 26.45
CA THR A 550 -6.32 8.53 26.48
C THR A 550 -6.54 9.74 25.56
N THR A 551 -6.28 10.93 26.05
CA THR A 551 -6.32 12.15 25.22
C THR A 551 -5.23 12.07 24.14
N PRO A 552 -5.58 12.16 22.85
CA PRO A 552 -4.60 12.15 21.77
C PRO A 552 -3.61 13.32 21.93
N ASN A 553 -2.35 13.08 21.62
CA ASN A 553 -1.36 14.15 21.49
C ASN A 553 -1.60 14.94 20.18
N ALA A 554 -0.82 16.01 19.95
CA ALA A 554 -1.04 16.92 18.81
C ALA A 554 -0.95 16.22 17.45
N ILE A 555 0.00 15.29 17.25
CA ILE A 555 0.15 14.55 15.98
C ILE A 555 -0.98 13.54 15.79
N GLN A 556 -1.39 12.87 16.86
CA GLN A 556 -2.50 11.90 16.82
C GLN A 556 -3.83 12.61 16.52
N GLN A 557 -4.07 13.77 17.14
CA GLN A 557 -5.26 14.57 16.86
C GLN A 557 -5.25 15.08 15.42
N ARG A 558 -4.12 15.63 14.95
CA ARG A 558 -3.97 16.07 13.54
C ARG A 558 -4.24 14.93 12.56
N ALA A 559 -3.78 13.71 12.87
CA ALA A 559 -4.07 12.53 12.04
C ALA A 559 -5.57 12.24 11.95
N LEU A 560 -6.29 12.28 13.07
CA LEU A 560 -7.73 12.07 13.10
C LEU A 560 -8.50 13.17 12.35
N ASP A 561 -8.05 14.42 12.48
CA ASP A 561 -8.66 15.57 11.79
C ASP A 561 -8.48 15.49 10.26
N LEU A 562 -7.31 15.05 9.79
CA LEU A 562 -7.06 14.83 8.36
C LEU A 562 -7.99 13.78 7.75
N LEU A 563 -8.35 12.74 8.49
CA LEU A 563 -9.31 11.73 8.02
C LEU A 563 -10.71 12.32 7.81
N GLN A 564 -11.09 13.36 8.56
CA GLN A 564 -12.38 14.03 8.37
C GLN A 564 -12.48 14.77 7.03
N GLN A 565 -11.35 15.06 6.39
CA GLN A 565 -11.27 15.75 5.10
C GLN A 565 -11.43 14.80 3.90
N ILE A 566 -11.43 13.49 4.11
CA ILE A 566 -11.65 12.51 3.02
C ILE A 566 -13.04 12.77 2.41
N ARG A 567 -13.04 13.04 1.10
CA ARG A 567 -14.24 13.23 0.27
C ARG A 567 -14.26 12.14 -0.79
N MET A 568 -15.46 11.60 -1.06
CA MET A 568 -15.70 10.60 -2.11
C MET A 568 -16.65 11.17 -3.15
#